data_45862475a5d4983b8ad470d34919c7a8
#
_entry.id   45862475a5d4983b8ad470d34919c7a8
#
_cell.length_a   1.000
_cell.length_b   1.000
_cell.length_c   1.000
_cell.angle_alpha   90.00
_cell.angle_beta   90.00
_cell.angle_gamma   90.00
#
_symmetry.space_group_name_H-M   'P 1'
#
loop_
_entity.id
_entity.type
_entity.pdbx_description
1 polymer ?
#
loop_
_entity_poly.entity_id
_entity_poly.type
_entity_poly.pdbx_seq_one_letter_code
_entity_poly.pdbx_strand_id
1 'polypeptide(L)'
;MARFPLRQMMFLWLGMCVSLPLRSQNLVPNPSFENFLHCPGHLGNFSTDVEGWSTPTAGSTDYFNSCSQEMGTPKNFNGVQPANFGKGYAGLYLFAPDDYREYFQVELTETLRKGVRYQVSFYVSLAERSDFAIKEFGVLFSNNKIALPIKKELSKKRLYQQKNNLYNYLEIGYSNFYSDTQDWILVHTRFEAKGSEKYLIMGNFKGNSRTRLFQTKRNAKQGAYYYVDMVGVVEDRSDEVEADVPIVGKVSKTFALDKIHVFEDVLFAFDKAVLLETAQVEVGRVYSYLYEHKDLSISIKGYTDTVGSEKYNRSLSERRAKAVADYLLRLGLEKNRVTWQGYGGKRPIASNATAQGRKRNRRVEFVIRGPKP
;
A
#
# COMPACT_ATOMS: atom_id res chain seq x y z
N MET A 1 -50.50 -23.79 58.75
CA MET A 1 -49.91 -24.23 57.45
C MET A 1 -50.20 -23.14 56.43
N ALA A 2 -49.26 -22.25 56.15
CA ALA A 2 -49.42 -21.20 55.17
C ALA A 2 -48.39 -21.48 54.00
N ARG A 3 -48.93 -21.68 52.83
CA ARG A 3 -48.09 -21.85 51.57
C ARG A 3 -47.83 -20.48 50.97
N PHE A 4 -46.59 -20.12 50.82
CA PHE A 4 -46.12 -18.97 50.01
C PHE A 4 -45.93 -19.41 48.57
N PRO A 5 -46.33 -18.62 47.55
CA PRO A 5 -46.03 -18.90 46.14
C PRO A 5 -44.68 -18.37 45.74
N LEU A 6 -43.92 -19.24 45.05
CA LEU A 6 -42.63 -18.94 44.44
C LEU A 6 -42.83 -18.01 43.22
N ARG A 7 -42.34 -16.76 43.31
CA ARG A 7 -42.30 -15.81 42.19
C ARG A 7 -41.08 -16.18 41.29
N GLN A 8 -41.35 -16.70 40.08
CA GLN A 8 -40.35 -16.85 39.05
C GLN A 8 -39.89 -15.45 38.55
N MET A 9 -38.65 -15.10 38.83
CA MET A 9 -37.96 -13.96 38.23
C MET A 9 -37.39 -14.37 36.85
N MET A 10 -38.08 -13.95 35.80
CA MET A 10 -37.64 -14.09 34.42
C MET A 10 -36.53 -13.04 34.15
N PHE A 11 -35.26 -13.46 34.13
CA PHE A 11 -34.16 -12.61 33.69
C PHE A 11 -34.23 -12.47 32.17
N LEU A 12 -34.64 -11.29 31.68
CA LEU A 12 -34.44 -10.90 30.30
C LEU A 12 -32.96 -10.62 30.09
N TRP A 13 -32.30 -11.54 29.39
CA TRP A 13 -30.98 -11.29 28.82
C TRP A 13 -31.14 -10.35 27.62
N LEU A 14 -30.91 -9.06 27.82
CA LEU A 14 -30.72 -8.09 26.74
C LEU A 14 -29.36 -8.35 26.10
N GLY A 15 -29.34 -9.11 25.00
CA GLY A 15 -28.15 -9.31 24.20
C GLY A 15 -27.71 -7.97 23.60
N MET A 16 -26.71 -7.36 24.20
CA MET A 16 -26.05 -6.17 23.68
C MET A 16 -25.21 -6.61 22.48
N CYS A 17 -25.77 -6.53 21.26
CA CYS A 17 -25.01 -6.63 20.04
C CYS A 17 -24.01 -5.48 19.99
N VAL A 18 -22.79 -5.72 20.46
CA VAL A 18 -21.64 -4.85 20.21
C VAL A 18 -21.30 -5.00 18.74
N SER A 19 -21.79 -4.09 17.90
CA SER A 19 -21.33 -3.93 16.53
C SER A 19 -19.90 -3.39 16.58
N LEU A 20 -18.92 -4.31 16.59
CA LEU A 20 -17.54 -3.96 16.33
C LEU A 20 -17.46 -3.35 14.90
N PRO A 21 -16.80 -2.22 14.70
CA PRO A 21 -16.57 -1.71 13.36
C PRO A 21 -15.79 -2.78 12.59
N LEU A 22 -16.43 -3.40 11.60
CA LEU A 22 -15.77 -4.31 10.67
C LEU A 22 -14.72 -3.49 9.90
N ARG A 23 -13.47 -3.53 10.35
CA ARG A 23 -12.34 -3.12 9.51
C ARG A 23 -12.36 -4.02 8.29
N SER A 24 -12.30 -3.46 7.10
CA SER A 24 -12.14 -4.23 5.87
C SER A 24 -10.90 -5.12 6.02
N GLN A 25 -11.12 -6.44 6.05
CA GLN A 25 -10.05 -7.41 6.24
C GLN A 25 -9.28 -7.56 4.94
N ASN A 26 -7.94 -7.62 5.00
CA ASN A 26 -7.15 -8.00 3.85
C ASN A 26 -7.43 -9.46 3.47
N LEU A 27 -7.84 -9.68 2.23
CA LEU A 27 -8.18 -11.00 1.71
C LEU A 27 -6.96 -11.79 1.23
N VAL A 28 -5.78 -11.17 1.21
CA VAL A 28 -4.52 -11.85 0.91
C VAL A 28 -3.96 -12.45 2.19
N PRO A 29 -3.87 -13.79 2.31
CA PRO A 29 -3.18 -14.41 3.44
C PRO A 29 -1.67 -14.15 3.33
N ASN A 30 -0.98 -14.07 4.48
CA ASN A 30 0.46 -13.85 4.55
C ASN A 30 0.97 -12.69 3.65
N PRO A 31 0.42 -11.47 3.80
CA PRO A 31 0.57 -10.37 2.84
C PRO A 31 1.99 -9.81 2.71
N SER A 32 2.84 -10.01 3.72
CA SER A 32 4.24 -9.56 3.76
C SER A 32 5.23 -10.71 3.81
N PHE A 33 4.79 -11.93 3.50
CA PHE A 33 5.65 -13.12 3.40
C PHE A 33 6.38 -13.46 4.73
N GLU A 34 5.82 -13.04 5.87
CA GLU A 34 6.43 -13.28 7.19
C GLU A 34 6.28 -14.72 7.67
N ASN A 35 5.23 -15.44 7.21
CA ASN A 35 5.05 -16.85 7.46
C ASN A 35 5.76 -17.65 6.36
N PHE A 36 6.78 -18.40 6.74
CA PHE A 36 7.58 -19.20 5.81
C PHE A 36 7.85 -20.60 6.35
N LEU A 37 8.03 -21.56 5.44
CA LEU A 37 8.28 -22.97 5.75
C LEU A 37 9.76 -23.21 6.00
N HIS A 38 10.62 -22.55 5.21
CA HIS A 38 12.07 -22.68 5.31
C HIS A 38 12.73 -21.30 5.19
N CYS A 39 13.83 -21.10 5.91
CA CYS A 39 14.68 -19.94 5.68
C CYS A 39 15.32 -20.03 4.29
N PRO A 40 15.20 -18.99 3.43
CA PRO A 40 15.61 -19.08 2.04
C PRO A 40 17.12 -19.32 1.87
N GLY A 41 17.50 -20.33 1.09
CA GLY A 41 18.90 -20.72 0.89
C GLY A 41 19.39 -20.68 -0.56
N HIS A 42 18.50 -20.46 -1.55
CA HIS A 42 18.85 -20.46 -2.98
C HIS A 42 17.85 -19.64 -3.81
N LEU A 43 18.18 -19.35 -5.07
CA LEU A 43 17.28 -18.68 -6.01
C LEU A 43 16.09 -19.57 -6.41
N GLY A 44 14.97 -18.96 -6.74
CA GLY A 44 13.77 -19.65 -7.19
C GLY A 44 13.02 -20.40 -6.09
N ASN A 45 13.22 -20.00 -4.85
CA ASN A 45 12.76 -20.66 -3.63
C ASN A 45 11.34 -20.22 -3.19
N PHE A 46 10.73 -19.25 -3.85
CA PHE A 46 9.50 -18.61 -3.37
C PHE A 46 8.37 -19.59 -3.09
N SER A 47 8.09 -20.51 -4.03
CA SER A 47 6.98 -21.45 -3.90
C SER A 47 7.23 -22.61 -2.92
N THR A 48 8.48 -22.84 -2.53
CA THR A 48 8.85 -23.87 -1.56
C THR A 48 8.99 -23.34 -0.16
N ASP A 49 9.35 -22.06 -0.03
CA ASP A 49 9.73 -21.49 1.25
C ASP A 49 8.65 -20.60 1.85
N VAL A 50 7.77 -19.96 1.05
CA VAL A 50 6.74 -19.05 1.56
C VAL A 50 5.40 -19.74 1.74
N GLU A 51 4.85 -19.67 2.95
CA GLU A 51 3.56 -20.30 3.27
C GLU A 51 2.39 -19.61 2.54
N GLY A 52 1.54 -20.43 1.89
CA GLY A 52 0.32 -19.99 1.21
C GLY A 52 0.54 -19.40 -0.19
N TRP A 53 1.79 -19.16 -0.61
CA TRP A 53 2.13 -18.61 -1.91
C TRP A 53 2.69 -19.67 -2.87
N SER A 54 2.63 -19.38 -4.16
CA SER A 54 3.19 -20.25 -5.21
C SER A 54 3.53 -19.46 -6.46
N THR A 55 4.19 -20.11 -7.44
CA THR A 55 4.45 -19.52 -8.77
C THR A 55 3.53 -20.13 -9.81
N PRO A 56 2.85 -19.34 -10.67
CA PRO A 56 1.96 -19.84 -11.72
C PRO A 56 2.73 -20.33 -12.97
N THR A 57 4.04 -20.10 -13.03
CA THR A 57 4.92 -20.47 -14.13
C THR A 57 6.20 -21.12 -13.61
N ALA A 58 7.04 -21.62 -14.51
CA ALA A 58 8.36 -22.14 -14.19
C ALA A 58 9.47 -21.06 -14.04
N GLY A 59 9.07 -19.80 -13.91
CA GLY A 59 9.98 -18.70 -13.55
C GLY A 59 10.47 -18.84 -12.10
N SER A 60 11.67 -18.34 -11.83
CA SER A 60 12.37 -18.52 -10.56
C SER A 60 12.18 -17.34 -9.60
N THR A 61 10.93 -17.03 -9.25
CA THR A 61 10.61 -16.00 -8.23
C THR A 61 11.33 -16.30 -6.91
N ASP A 62 11.90 -15.27 -6.31
CA ASP A 62 12.74 -15.38 -5.13
C ASP A 62 12.01 -14.92 -3.86
N TYR A 63 12.42 -15.50 -2.73
CA TYR A 63 12.08 -15.04 -1.39
C TYR A 63 13.34 -14.60 -0.67
N PHE A 64 13.25 -13.47 0.03
CA PHE A 64 14.31 -12.92 0.85
C PHE A 64 13.82 -12.76 2.29
N ASN A 65 14.66 -13.17 3.25
CA ASN A 65 14.34 -13.00 4.67
C ASN A 65 15.62 -12.79 5.48
N SER A 66 15.54 -12.00 6.55
CA SER A 66 16.67 -11.68 7.41
C SER A 66 17.27 -12.90 8.17
N CYS A 67 16.60 -14.04 8.14
CA CYS A 67 17.15 -15.30 8.66
C CYS A 67 18.30 -15.85 7.78
N SER A 68 18.37 -15.47 6.50
CA SER A 68 19.36 -15.95 5.54
C SER A 68 20.55 -14.99 5.40
N GLN A 69 21.72 -15.55 5.10
CA GLN A 69 22.91 -14.77 4.72
C GLN A 69 22.97 -14.52 3.21
N GLU A 70 22.56 -15.48 2.39
CA GLU A 70 22.62 -15.41 0.92
C GLU A 70 21.36 -14.74 0.32
N MET A 71 20.19 -15.17 0.76
CA MET A 71 18.89 -14.61 0.38
C MET A 71 18.35 -13.67 1.47
N GLY A 72 19.24 -12.81 1.97
CA GLY A 72 18.99 -11.99 3.17
C GLY A 72 18.32 -10.65 2.89
N THR A 73 17.89 -10.02 3.97
CA THR A 73 17.51 -8.61 4.04
C THR A 73 18.31 -7.93 5.15
N PRO A 74 18.81 -6.71 4.96
CA PRO A 74 18.63 -5.82 3.82
C PRO A 74 19.54 -6.13 2.63
N LYS A 75 20.62 -6.92 2.79
CA LYS A 75 21.61 -7.20 1.75
C LYS A 75 21.34 -8.54 1.08
N ASN A 76 21.32 -8.54 -0.24
CA ASN A 76 21.18 -9.75 -1.08
C ASN A 76 21.97 -9.60 -2.39
N PHE A 77 21.85 -10.57 -3.29
CA PHE A 77 22.60 -10.59 -4.56
C PHE A 77 22.25 -9.45 -5.53
N ASN A 78 21.08 -8.83 -5.42
CA ASN A 78 20.61 -7.76 -6.31
C ASN A 78 20.73 -6.34 -5.73
N GLY A 79 21.16 -6.21 -4.47
CA GLY A 79 21.36 -4.91 -3.87
C GLY A 79 21.14 -4.89 -2.36
N VAL A 80 20.81 -3.70 -1.84
CA VAL A 80 20.55 -3.47 -0.43
C VAL A 80 19.15 -2.87 -0.26
N GLN A 81 18.21 -3.70 0.21
CA GLN A 81 16.82 -3.27 0.44
C GLN A 81 16.33 -3.80 1.79
N PRO A 82 16.07 -2.95 2.78
CA PRO A 82 15.33 -3.35 3.98
C PRO A 82 13.90 -3.76 3.63
N ALA A 83 13.34 -4.75 4.32
CA ALA A 83 11.92 -5.07 4.15
C ALA A 83 11.04 -3.84 4.45
N ASN A 84 9.93 -3.68 3.72
CA ASN A 84 8.99 -2.60 3.98
C ASN A 84 8.22 -2.86 5.28
N PHE A 85 7.89 -4.13 5.49
CA PHE A 85 7.28 -4.61 6.72
C PHE A 85 7.96 -5.92 7.16
N GLY A 86 8.14 -6.12 8.46
CA GLY A 86 8.70 -7.35 9.02
C GLY A 86 10.15 -7.61 8.61
N LYS A 87 10.41 -8.82 8.11
CA LYS A 87 11.75 -9.37 7.86
C LYS A 87 11.95 -9.96 6.46
N GLY A 88 10.88 -10.13 5.68
CA GLY A 88 10.92 -10.78 4.38
C GLY A 88 10.25 -9.98 3.27
N TYR A 89 10.51 -10.35 2.02
CA TYR A 89 9.84 -9.86 0.82
C TYR A 89 10.07 -10.79 -0.37
N ALA A 90 9.22 -10.67 -1.40
CA ALA A 90 9.39 -11.37 -2.67
C ALA A 90 10.30 -10.58 -3.63
N GLY A 91 10.98 -11.29 -4.56
CA GLY A 91 11.73 -10.67 -5.65
C GLY A 91 11.47 -11.37 -6.98
N LEU A 92 11.32 -10.58 -8.07
CA LEU A 92 10.97 -11.15 -9.36
C LEU A 92 11.39 -10.28 -10.55
N TYR A 93 11.72 -10.93 -11.67
CA TYR A 93 11.93 -10.28 -12.96
C TYR A 93 10.59 -9.95 -13.64
N LEU A 94 10.31 -8.67 -13.81
CA LEU A 94 9.18 -8.16 -14.58
C LEU A 94 9.53 -7.80 -16.03
N PHE A 95 10.83 -7.76 -16.34
CA PHE A 95 11.38 -7.65 -17.66
C PHE A 95 12.77 -8.29 -17.69
N ALA A 96 12.98 -9.19 -18.63
CA ALA A 96 14.30 -9.78 -18.91
C ALA A 96 14.37 -10.19 -20.39
N PRO A 97 15.57 -10.54 -20.93
CA PRO A 97 15.70 -11.02 -22.31
C PRO A 97 14.78 -12.19 -22.64
N ASP A 98 14.48 -12.39 -23.91
CA ASP A 98 13.68 -13.52 -24.45
C ASP A 98 12.25 -13.64 -23.87
N ASP A 99 11.65 -12.51 -23.47
CA ASP A 99 10.34 -12.45 -22.83
C ASP A 99 10.28 -13.25 -21.51
N TYR A 100 11.42 -13.51 -20.88
CA TYR A 100 11.43 -14.15 -19.56
C TYR A 100 10.68 -13.32 -18.54
N ARG A 101 9.80 -13.99 -17.76
CA ARG A 101 8.97 -13.37 -16.73
C ARG A 101 8.83 -14.27 -15.53
N GLU A 102 8.73 -13.62 -14.38
CA GLU A 102 8.42 -14.25 -13.11
C GLU A 102 7.11 -13.70 -12.56
N TYR A 103 6.43 -14.53 -11.81
CA TYR A 103 5.12 -14.24 -11.22
C TYR A 103 5.04 -14.93 -9.87
N PHE A 104 4.20 -14.40 -9.02
CA PHE A 104 3.70 -15.13 -7.86
C PHE A 104 2.18 -15.11 -7.83
N GLN A 105 1.60 -16.10 -7.15
CA GLN A 105 0.16 -16.22 -6.95
C GLN A 105 -0.19 -16.68 -5.54
N VAL A 106 -1.38 -16.27 -5.11
CA VAL A 106 -1.96 -16.63 -3.82
C VAL A 106 -3.45 -16.89 -3.98
N GLU A 107 -3.98 -17.83 -3.21
CA GLU A 107 -5.42 -18.01 -3.04
C GLU A 107 -5.93 -16.98 -2.02
N LEU A 108 -6.97 -16.23 -2.38
CA LEU A 108 -7.63 -15.29 -1.47
C LEU A 108 -8.39 -16.07 -0.40
N THR A 109 -8.54 -15.48 0.79
CA THR A 109 -9.28 -16.09 1.91
C THR A 109 -10.76 -16.33 1.58
N GLU A 110 -11.31 -15.57 0.63
CA GLU A 110 -12.63 -15.76 0.06
C GLU A 110 -12.69 -15.32 -1.40
N THR A 111 -13.64 -15.84 -2.17
CA THR A 111 -13.91 -15.36 -3.53
C THR A 111 -14.53 -13.98 -3.46
N LEU A 112 -14.07 -13.04 -4.31
CA LEU A 112 -14.59 -11.69 -4.32
C LEU A 112 -16.06 -11.67 -4.73
N ARG A 113 -16.85 -10.79 -4.12
CA ARG A 113 -18.29 -10.66 -4.38
C ARG A 113 -18.53 -9.84 -5.64
N LYS A 114 -19.36 -10.36 -6.55
CA LYS A 114 -19.74 -9.68 -7.82
C LYS A 114 -20.32 -8.30 -7.56
N GLY A 115 -19.85 -7.31 -8.32
CA GLY A 115 -20.32 -5.92 -8.25
C GLY A 115 -19.79 -5.12 -7.07
N VAL A 116 -19.03 -5.76 -6.16
CA VAL A 116 -18.39 -5.08 -5.04
C VAL A 116 -17.07 -4.48 -5.50
N ARG A 117 -16.78 -3.27 -5.07
CA ARG A 117 -15.48 -2.63 -5.33
C ARG A 117 -14.44 -3.11 -4.33
N TYR A 118 -13.25 -3.34 -4.85
CA TYR A 118 -12.06 -3.69 -4.07
C TYR A 118 -10.89 -2.81 -4.48
N GLN A 119 -9.98 -2.60 -3.55
CA GLN A 119 -8.66 -2.05 -3.81
C GLN A 119 -7.63 -3.17 -3.75
N VAL A 120 -6.81 -3.29 -4.80
CA VAL A 120 -5.58 -4.08 -4.78
C VAL A 120 -4.41 -3.14 -4.58
N SER A 121 -3.46 -3.53 -3.71
CA SER A 121 -2.27 -2.74 -3.41
C SER A 121 -1.07 -3.63 -3.08
N PHE A 122 0.13 -3.11 -3.32
CA PHE A 122 1.41 -3.70 -2.92
C PHE A 122 2.50 -2.64 -2.96
N TYR A 123 3.60 -2.89 -2.26
CA TYR A 123 4.77 -2.02 -2.32
C TYR A 123 5.83 -2.64 -3.22
N VAL A 124 6.54 -1.79 -3.97
CA VAL A 124 7.63 -2.21 -4.86
C VAL A 124 8.87 -1.35 -4.66
N SER A 125 10.05 -1.96 -4.85
CA SER A 125 11.31 -1.24 -4.96
C SER A 125 12.13 -1.87 -6.10
N LEU A 126 12.76 -1.05 -6.93
CA LEU A 126 13.61 -1.54 -8.02
C LEU A 126 14.94 -2.02 -7.42
N ALA A 127 15.36 -3.24 -7.73
CA ALA A 127 16.65 -3.73 -7.29
C ALA A 127 17.79 -2.89 -7.87
N GLU A 128 18.82 -2.61 -7.07
CA GLU A 128 19.92 -1.71 -7.44
C GLU A 128 20.66 -2.15 -8.72
N ARG A 129 20.69 -3.43 -9.05
CA ARG A 129 21.38 -3.97 -10.24
C ARG A 129 20.51 -3.97 -11.51
N SER A 130 19.28 -3.50 -11.46
CA SER A 130 18.38 -3.44 -12.62
C SER A 130 18.83 -2.44 -13.66
N ASP A 131 18.84 -2.84 -14.94
CA ASP A 131 19.17 -1.96 -16.07
C ASP A 131 17.98 -1.11 -16.50
N PHE A 132 16.79 -1.59 -16.23
CA PHE A 132 15.54 -0.96 -16.63
C PHE A 132 14.58 -0.83 -15.46
N ALA A 133 13.74 0.20 -15.53
CA ALA A 133 12.54 0.35 -14.72
C ALA A 133 11.30 0.22 -15.63
N ILE A 134 10.26 -0.42 -15.14
CA ILE A 134 8.97 -0.53 -15.87
C ILE A 134 8.02 0.58 -15.46
N LYS A 135 6.99 0.79 -16.29
CA LYS A 135 5.96 1.82 -16.06
C LYS A 135 4.65 1.25 -15.51
N GLU A 136 4.38 -0.03 -15.75
CA GLU A 136 3.14 -0.68 -15.36
C GLU A 136 3.38 -2.03 -14.72
N PHE A 137 2.60 -2.32 -13.67
CA PHE A 137 2.47 -3.64 -13.09
C PHE A 137 1.15 -4.29 -13.53
N GLY A 138 1.17 -5.59 -13.71
CA GLY A 138 -0.03 -6.36 -13.98
C GLY A 138 -0.51 -7.11 -12.74
N VAL A 139 -1.81 -7.09 -12.51
CA VAL A 139 -2.51 -7.95 -11.55
C VAL A 139 -3.57 -8.71 -12.32
N LEU A 140 -3.59 -10.01 -12.16
CA LEU A 140 -4.56 -10.91 -12.76
C LEU A 140 -5.28 -11.66 -11.65
N PHE A 141 -6.59 -11.61 -11.67
CA PHE A 141 -7.39 -12.49 -10.85
C PHE A 141 -7.94 -13.65 -11.70
N SER A 142 -8.05 -14.83 -11.08
CA SER A 142 -8.61 -16.03 -11.71
C SER A 142 -9.48 -16.82 -10.74
N ASN A 143 -10.39 -17.65 -11.27
CA ASN A 143 -11.19 -18.55 -10.42
C ASN A 143 -10.48 -19.86 -10.10
N ASN A 144 -9.47 -20.25 -10.90
CA ASN A 144 -8.66 -21.43 -10.64
C ASN A 144 -7.18 -21.09 -10.57
N LYS A 145 -6.43 -21.89 -9.82
CA LYS A 145 -4.97 -21.81 -9.73
C LYS A 145 -4.35 -22.00 -11.12
N ILE A 146 -3.37 -21.18 -11.46
CA ILE A 146 -2.60 -21.31 -12.70
C ILE A 146 -1.34 -22.13 -12.43
N ALA A 147 -1.04 -23.09 -13.33
CA ALA A 147 0.19 -23.87 -13.32
C ALA A 147 0.60 -24.18 -14.77
N LEU A 148 1.54 -23.40 -15.31
CA LEU A 148 2.02 -23.54 -16.68
C LEU A 148 3.53 -23.79 -16.71
N PRO A 149 4.03 -24.79 -17.42
CA PRO A 149 5.48 -25.11 -17.49
C PRO A 149 6.20 -24.17 -18.47
N ILE A 150 6.05 -22.87 -18.30
CA ILE A 150 6.67 -21.85 -19.15
C ILE A 150 7.46 -20.87 -18.30
N LYS A 151 8.47 -20.23 -18.92
CA LYS A 151 9.30 -19.17 -18.31
C LYS A 151 9.09 -17.81 -18.99
N LYS A 152 8.09 -17.70 -19.86
CA LYS A 152 7.76 -16.51 -20.65
C LYS A 152 6.50 -15.83 -20.12
N GLU A 153 6.16 -14.68 -20.72
CA GLU A 153 4.98 -13.92 -20.35
C GLU A 153 3.68 -14.75 -20.40
N LEU A 154 2.83 -14.57 -19.39
CA LEU A 154 1.45 -15.07 -19.36
C LEU A 154 0.57 -14.20 -20.29
N SER A 155 0.76 -14.36 -21.61
CA SER A 155 0.00 -13.61 -22.61
C SER A 155 -1.49 -13.98 -22.57
N LYS A 156 -2.35 -13.07 -23.03
CA LYS A 156 -3.79 -13.34 -23.19
C LYS A 156 -4.06 -14.64 -23.94
N LYS A 157 -3.30 -14.88 -25.03
CA LYS A 157 -3.42 -16.13 -25.82
C LYS A 157 -3.21 -17.37 -24.96
N ARG A 158 -2.19 -17.39 -24.10
CA ARG A 158 -1.89 -18.53 -23.22
C ARG A 158 -2.93 -18.69 -22.12
N LEU A 159 -3.40 -17.60 -21.56
CA LEU A 159 -4.46 -17.60 -20.54
C LEU A 159 -5.77 -18.18 -21.10
N TYR A 160 -6.21 -17.71 -22.26
CA TYR A 160 -7.45 -18.19 -22.90
C TYR A 160 -7.37 -19.64 -23.40
N GLN A 161 -6.18 -20.23 -23.52
CA GLN A 161 -6.03 -21.67 -23.77
C GLN A 161 -6.35 -22.55 -22.54
N GLN A 162 -6.36 -21.96 -21.34
CA GLN A 162 -6.79 -22.63 -20.12
C GLN A 162 -8.32 -22.68 -20.07
N LYS A 163 -8.89 -23.80 -20.49
CA LYS A 163 -10.34 -24.01 -20.46
C LYS A 163 -10.86 -23.91 -19.01
N ASN A 164 -12.05 -23.34 -18.84
CA ASN A 164 -12.74 -23.19 -17.55
C ASN A 164 -12.06 -22.25 -16.54
N ASN A 165 -11.18 -21.36 -16.99
CA ASN A 165 -10.62 -20.31 -16.13
C ASN A 165 -11.13 -18.93 -16.58
N LEU A 166 -11.70 -18.17 -15.64
CA LEU A 166 -12.19 -16.81 -15.82
C LEU A 166 -11.14 -15.84 -15.32
N TYR A 167 -10.99 -14.72 -16.02
CA TYR A 167 -9.94 -13.76 -15.72
C TYR A 167 -10.47 -12.35 -15.54
N ASN A 168 -9.94 -11.65 -14.54
CA ASN A 168 -10.05 -10.20 -14.39
C ASN A 168 -8.64 -9.60 -14.37
N TYR A 169 -8.26 -8.88 -15.41
CA TYR A 169 -6.92 -8.33 -15.58
C TYR A 169 -6.91 -6.82 -15.34
N LEU A 170 -5.99 -6.40 -14.50
CA LEU A 170 -5.73 -5.00 -14.16
C LEU A 170 -4.31 -4.63 -14.60
N GLU A 171 -4.17 -3.47 -15.19
CA GLU A 171 -2.87 -2.86 -15.47
C GLU A 171 -2.76 -1.58 -14.63
N ILE A 172 -1.77 -1.55 -13.76
CA ILE A 172 -1.57 -0.46 -12.82
C ILE A 172 -0.34 0.31 -13.27
N GLY A 173 -0.55 1.51 -13.79
CA GLY A 173 0.51 2.37 -14.27
C GLY A 173 0.48 3.75 -13.63
N TYR A 174 1.63 4.41 -13.66
CA TYR A 174 1.77 5.78 -13.22
C TYR A 174 2.27 6.69 -14.35
N SER A 175 2.25 8.00 -14.10
CA SER A 175 2.89 8.97 -14.98
C SER A 175 4.39 8.73 -15.13
N ASN A 176 5.06 8.29 -14.07
CA ASN A 176 6.50 8.02 -14.03
C ASN A 176 6.82 6.52 -14.01
N PHE A 177 8.08 6.18 -14.29
CA PHE A 177 8.59 4.83 -14.13
C PHE A 177 8.87 4.53 -12.67
N TYR A 178 8.73 3.28 -12.26
CA TYR A 178 9.05 2.81 -10.92
C TYR A 178 10.55 2.55 -10.80
N SER A 179 11.35 3.62 -10.74
CA SER A 179 12.82 3.57 -10.81
C SER A 179 13.52 3.77 -9.47
N ASP A 180 12.78 3.81 -8.36
CA ASP A 180 13.38 3.98 -7.05
C ASP A 180 14.02 2.68 -6.57
N THR A 181 15.29 2.77 -6.15
CA THR A 181 16.10 1.65 -5.64
C THR A 181 16.34 1.74 -4.13
N GLN A 182 15.78 2.71 -3.45
CA GLN A 182 15.98 2.94 -2.01
C GLN A 182 14.68 2.88 -1.22
N ASP A 183 13.63 3.52 -1.76
CA ASP A 183 12.35 3.60 -1.10
C ASP A 183 11.32 2.64 -1.71
N TRP A 184 10.41 2.17 -0.87
CA TRP A 184 9.27 1.38 -1.31
C TRP A 184 8.17 2.29 -1.85
N ILE A 185 7.68 2.01 -3.05
CA ILE A 185 6.61 2.74 -3.73
C ILE A 185 5.32 1.95 -3.61
N LEU A 186 4.26 2.57 -3.09
CA LEU A 186 2.92 1.97 -3.09
C LEU A 186 2.33 1.98 -4.49
N VAL A 187 1.97 0.79 -4.98
CA VAL A 187 1.22 0.55 -6.21
C VAL A 187 -0.19 0.11 -5.84
N HIS A 188 -1.22 0.79 -6.33
CA HIS A 188 -2.59 0.42 -6.01
C HIS A 188 -3.55 0.82 -7.13
N THR A 189 -4.68 0.14 -7.20
CA THR A 189 -5.83 0.52 -8.02
C THR A 189 -7.11 -0.04 -7.44
N ARG A 190 -8.23 0.58 -7.81
CA ARG A 190 -9.57 0.10 -7.50
C ARG A 190 -10.15 -0.64 -8.69
N PHE A 191 -10.99 -1.61 -8.42
CA PHE A 191 -11.69 -2.35 -9.45
C PHE A 191 -13.01 -2.91 -8.92
N GLU A 192 -13.94 -3.16 -9.82
CA GLU A 192 -15.18 -3.88 -9.52
C GLU A 192 -14.97 -5.38 -9.77
N ALA A 193 -15.33 -6.21 -8.80
CA ALA A 193 -15.19 -7.65 -8.91
C ALA A 193 -16.30 -8.27 -9.78
N LYS A 194 -15.93 -9.29 -10.54
CA LYS A 194 -16.85 -10.06 -11.42
C LYS A 194 -17.50 -11.25 -10.69
N GLY A 195 -17.02 -11.57 -9.46
CA GLY A 195 -17.52 -12.68 -8.66
C GLY A 195 -16.85 -14.02 -8.93
N SER A 196 -15.73 -14.02 -9.64
CA SER A 196 -14.96 -15.21 -9.96
C SER A 196 -13.51 -15.17 -9.46
N GLU A 197 -13.12 -14.09 -8.81
CA GLU A 197 -11.78 -13.83 -8.35
C GLU A 197 -11.48 -14.61 -7.08
N LYS A 198 -10.77 -15.73 -7.21
CA LYS A 198 -10.35 -16.61 -6.12
C LYS A 198 -8.83 -16.60 -5.92
N TYR A 199 -8.07 -16.42 -6.99
CA TYR A 199 -6.62 -16.33 -6.97
C TYR A 199 -6.18 -14.95 -7.47
N LEU A 200 -5.14 -14.41 -6.83
CA LEU A 200 -4.44 -13.21 -7.28
C LEU A 200 -3.09 -13.64 -7.86
N ILE A 201 -2.76 -13.15 -9.05
CA ILE A 201 -1.47 -13.34 -9.72
C ILE A 201 -0.86 -11.95 -10.00
N MET A 202 0.40 -11.74 -9.63
CA MET A 202 1.11 -10.50 -9.88
C MET A 202 2.31 -10.73 -10.77
N GLY A 203 2.55 -9.78 -11.69
CA GLY A 203 3.69 -9.79 -12.61
C GLY A 203 3.53 -8.85 -13.79
N ASN A 204 4.28 -9.07 -14.87
CA ASN A 204 4.15 -8.35 -16.13
C ASN A 204 3.63 -9.29 -17.22
N PHE A 205 2.40 -9.06 -17.69
CA PHE A 205 1.69 -9.88 -18.68
C PHE A 205 1.93 -9.42 -20.12
N LYS A 206 2.87 -8.50 -20.33
CA LYS A 206 3.27 -7.99 -21.65
C LYS A 206 4.59 -8.62 -22.09
N GLY A 207 4.70 -8.92 -23.38
CA GLY A 207 5.99 -9.23 -24.00
C GLY A 207 6.92 -8.00 -24.05
N ASN A 208 8.18 -8.22 -24.34
CA ASN A 208 9.22 -7.18 -24.32
C ASN A 208 8.89 -6.00 -25.22
N SER A 209 8.36 -6.25 -26.42
CA SER A 209 7.98 -5.20 -27.37
C SER A 209 6.86 -4.26 -26.91
N ARG A 210 6.07 -4.68 -25.91
CA ARG A 210 4.94 -3.90 -25.37
C ARG A 210 5.21 -3.37 -23.96
N THR A 211 6.29 -3.77 -23.32
CA THR A 211 6.68 -3.28 -21.98
C THR A 211 7.34 -1.91 -22.12
N ARG A 212 6.78 -0.90 -21.48
CA ARG A 212 7.38 0.43 -21.44
C ARG A 212 8.52 0.46 -20.43
N LEU A 213 9.71 0.84 -20.90
CA LEU A 213 10.96 0.79 -20.16
C LEU A 213 11.59 2.18 -20.03
N PHE A 214 12.22 2.41 -18.92
CA PHE A 214 13.19 3.49 -18.69
C PHE A 214 14.54 2.86 -18.41
N GLN A 215 15.55 3.19 -19.21
CA GLN A 215 16.90 2.69 -19.01
C GLN A 215 17.56 3.40 -17.83
N THR A 216 18.01 2.64 -16.84
CA THR A 216 18.82 3.15 -15.73
C THR A 216 20.24 3.45 -16.22
N LYS A 217 21.06 4.06 -15.38
CA LYS A 217 22.50 4.28 -15.72
C LYS A 217 23.35 3.03 -15.55
N ARG A 218 22.78 1.90 -15.19
CA ARG A 218 23.50 0.65 -14.97
C ARG A 218 23.53 -0.18 -16.24
N ASN A 219 24.52 -1.00 -16.38
CA ASN A 219 24.69 -1.93 -17.51
C ASN A 219 25.06 -3.31 -16.96
N ALA A 220 24.20 -3.85 -16.10
CA ALA A 220 24.40 -5.15 -15.47
C ALA A 220 23.82 -6.31 -16.29
N LYS A 221 23.13 -6.01 -17.40
CA LYS A 221 22.45 -6.97 -18.30
C LYS A 221 21.44 -7.88 -17.60
N GLN A 222 20.76 -7.35 -16.59
CA GLN A 222 19.85 -8.09 -15.72
C GLN A 222 18.36 -7.77 -15.90
N GLY A 223 18.01 -6.80 -16.78
CA GLY A 223 16.61 -6.45 -17.01
C GLY A 223 16.02 -5.55 -15.92
N ALA A 224 14.74 -5.78 -15.52
CA ALA A 224 14.05 -5.06 -14.46
C ALA A 224 13.59 -6.05 -13.39
N TYR A 225 14.32 -6.09 -12.28
CA TYR A 225 14.03 -6.91 -11.11
C TYR A 225 13.42 -6.04 -10.01
N TYR A 226 12.31 -6.47 -9.44
CA TYR A 226 11.62 -5.75 -8.37
C TYR A 226 11.48 -6.58 -7.12
N TYR A 227 11.66 -5.92 -5.98
CA TYR A 227 11.20 -6.42 -4.71
C TYR A 227 9.73 -6.03 -4.50
N VAL A 228 8.97 -6.91 -3.88
CA VAL A 228 7.54 -6.71 -3.60
C VAL A 228 7.23 -7.10 -2.16
N ASP A 229 6.43 -6.26 -1.49
CA ASP A 229 6.03 -6.47 -0.10
C ASP A 229 4.60 -5.94 0.14
N MET A 230 3.95 -6.35 1.23
CA MET A 230 2.65 -5.85 1.68
C MET A 230 1.55 -5.93 0.62
N VAL A 231 1.31 -7.13 0.08
CA VAL A 231 0.23 -7.35 -0.92
C VAL A 231 -1.14 -7.32 -0.24
N GLY A 232 -2.07 -6.55 -0.78
CA GLY A 232 -3.39 -6.40 -0.21
C GLY A 232 -4.51 -6.44 -1.24
N VAL A 233 -5.62 -7.06 -0.85
CA VAL A 233 -6.94 -6.94 -1.49
C VAL A 233 -7.94 -6.67 -0.40
N VAL A 234 -8.52 -5.48 -0.40
CA VAL A 234 -9.48 -5.04 0.62
C VAL A 234 -10.74 -4.52 -0.06
N GLU A 235 -11.90 -4.74 0.57
CA GLU A 235 -13.14 -4.16 0.09
C GLU A 235 -13.07 -2.63 0.17
N ASP A 236 -13.35 -1.97 -0.95
CA ASP A 236 -13.42 -0.51 -1.04
C ASP A 236 -14.84 -0.04 -0.71
N ARG A 237 -15.01 0.49 0.49
CA ARG A 237 -16.28 1.03 0.98
C ARG A 237 -16.40 2.55 0.82
N SER A 238 -15.58 3.14 -0.03
CA SER A 238 -15.56 4.61 -0.20
C SER A 238 -16.91 5.19 -0.62
N ASP A 239 -17.74 4.44 -1.35
CA ASP A 239 -19.06 4.91 -1.78
C ASP A 239 -20.15 4.79 -0.70
N GLU A 240 -19.96 3.93 0.31
CA GLU A 240 -20.87 3.86 1.46
C GLU A 240 -20.74 5.10 2.36
N VAL A 241 -19.66 5.87 2.17
CA VAL A 241 -19.38 7.11 2.92
C VAL A 241 -19.96 8.35 2.20
N GLU A 242 -20.31 8.26 0.88
CA GLU A 242 -20.92 9.39 0.15
C GLU A 242 -22.45 9.49 0.28
N ALA A 243 -23.15 8.41 0.65
CA ALA A 243 -24.62 8.45 0.83
C ALA A 243 -25.06 8.80 2.24
N ASP A 244 -24.21 8.60 3.25
CA ASP A 244 -24.32 9.10 4.59
C ASP A 244 -22.93 9.57 5.01
N VAL A 245 -22.69 10.89 4.97
CA VAL A 245 -21.77 11.45 5.93
C VAL A 245 -22.47 11.24 7.27
N PRO A 246 -22.19 10.17 8.03
CA PRO A 246 -22.57 10.20 9.40
C PRO A 246 -21.77 11.40 9.92
N ILE A 247 -22.45 12.43 10.34
CA ILE A 247 -21.92 13.26 11.40
C ILE A 247 -21.27 12.25 12.33
N VAL A 248 -19.92 12.15 12.23
CA VAL A 248 -19.13 11.17 12.98
C VAL A 248 -19.60 11.29 14.40
N GLY A 249 -20.33 10.26 14.84
CA GLY A 249 -20.82 10.25 16.21
C GLY A 249 -19.61 10.52 17.09
N LYS A 250 -19.66 11.63 17.82
CA LYS A 250 -18.69 12.14 18.79
C LYS A 250 -17.58 11.16 19.19
N VAL A 251 -16.59 10.95 18.33
CA VAL A 251 -15.25 10.60 18.78
C VAL A 251 -14.50 11.93 18.81
N SER A 252 -14.72 12.65 19.89
CA SER A 252 -14.04 13.87 20.23
C SER A 252 -12.54 13.55 20.43
N LYS A 253 -11.78 13.45 19.35
CA LYS A 253 -10.34 13.63 19.45
C LYS A 253 -10.14 15.13 19.60
N THR A 254 -10.07 15.60 20.84
CA THR A 254 -9.73 16.98 21.15
C THR A 254 -8.27 17.20 20.74
N PHE A 255 -8.05 18.17 19.86
CA PHE A 255 -6.68 18.59 19.51
C PHE A 255 -6.23 19.68 20.48
N ALA A 256 -5.04 19.52 21.04
CA ALA A 256 -4.45 20.56 21.87
C ALA A 256 -4.10 21.78 21.00
N LEU A 257 -4.59 22.95 21.35
CA LEU A 257 -4.30 24.19 20.64
C LEU A 257 -2.82 24.56 20.79
N ASP A 258 -2.25 25.18 19.77
CA ASP A 258 -0.85 25.65 19.68
C ASP A 258 0.21 24.55 19.90
N LYS A 259 -0.20 23.28 19.85
CA LYS A 259 0.70 22.12 19.87
C LYS A 259 0.93 21.57 18.45
N ILE A 260 2.11 21.01 18.25
CA ILE A 260 2.44 20.30 17.00
C ILE A 260 1.79 18.92 17.05
N HIS A 261 0.97 18.63 16.04
CA HIS A 261 0.41 17.32 15.76
C HIS A 261 1.07 16.79 14.49
N VAL A 262 1.32 15.49 14.44
CA VAL A 262 1.85 14.80 13.26
C VAL A 262 0.73 13.90 12.74
N PHE A 263 0.49 13.92 11.44
CA PHE A 263 -0.37 12.91 10.84
C PHE A 263 0.33 11.55 10.95
N GLU A 264 -0.35 10.57 11.57
CA GLU A 264 0.25 9.29 11.99
C GLU A 264 0.49 8.34 10.81
N ASP A 265 -0.36 8.41 9.78
CA ASP A 265 -0.25 7.56 8.60
C ASP A 265 0.55 8.22 7.48
N VAL A 266 1.14 7.40 6.60
CA VAL A 266 1.83 7.87 5.40
C VAL A 266 0.81 8.57 4.50
N LEU A 267 0.86 9.92 4.47
CA LEU A 267 -0.11 10.75 3.76
C LEU A 267 -0.01 10.67 2.24
N PHE A 268 1.15 10.29 1.71
CA PHE A 268 1.46 10.39 0.29
C PHE A 268 2.17 9.15 -0.21
N ALA A 269 1.90 8.77 -1.45
CA ALA A 269 2.77 7.86 -2.19
C ALA A 269 4.16 8.51 -2.36
N PHE A 270 5.17 7.67 -2.52
CA PHE A 270 6.56 8.12 -2.70
C PHE A 270 6.65 9.17 -3.81
N ASP A 271 7.42 10.23 -3.55
CA ASP A 271 7.65 11.37 -4.46
C ASP A 271 6.38 12.07 -4.96
N LYS A 272 5.24 11.88 -4.31
CA LYS A 272 3.96 12.51 -4.67
C LYS A 272 3.41 13.40 -3.57
N ALA A 273 2.56 14.30 -4.02
CA ALA A 273 1.76 15.19 -3.18
C ALA A 273 0.25 14.91 -3.36
N VAL A 274 -0.11 13.65 -3.69
CA VAL A 274 -1.51 13.21 -3.76
C VAL A 274 -1.82 12.43 -2.49
N LEU A 275 -2.79 12.90 -1.72
CA LEU A 275 -3.22 12.27 -0.48
C LEU A 275 -3.75 10.87 -0.74
N LEU A 276 -3.25 9.90 0.03
CA LEU A 276 -3.81 8.56 0.09
C LEU A 276 -5.18 8.58 0.78
N GLU A 277 -6.04 7.62 0.48
CA GLU A 277 -7.39 7.56 1.05
C GLU A 277 -7.39 7.33 2.55
N THR A 278 -6.49 6.51 3.06
CA THR A 278 -6.27 6.36 4.51
C THR A 278 -5.96 7.69 5.17
N ALA A 279 -5.17 8.53 4.50
CA ALA A 279 -4.86 9.88 4.94
C ALA A 279 -6.07 10.82 4.89
N GLN A 280 -6.98 10.63 3.93
CA GLN A 280 -8.20 11.45 3.83
C GLN A 280 -9.10 11.27 5.05
N VAL A 281 -9.17 10.06 5.60
CA VAL A 281 -9.92 9.79 6.85
C VAL A 281 -9.32 10.58 8.02
N GLU A 282 -8.00 10.61 8.16
CA GLU A 282 -7.35 11.34 9.24
C GLU A 282 -7.49 12.85 9.08
N VAL A 283 -7.29 13.36 7.87
CA VAL A 283 -7.50 14.79 7.55
C VAL A 283 -8.97 15.17 7.70
N GLY A 284 -9.90 14.26 7.38
CA GLY A 284 -11.35 14.42 7.60
C GLY A 284 -11.71 14.60 9.09
N ARG A 285 -11.05 13.88 10.00
CA ARG A 285 -11.23 14.07 11.46
C ARG A 285 -10.78 15.48 11.91
N VAL A 286 -9.68 15.96 11.35
CA VAL A 286 -9.21 17.34 11.62
C VAL A 286 -10.20 18.37 11.07
N TYR A 287 -10.76 18.12 9.88
CA TYR A 287 -11.81 18.95 9.30
C TYR A 287 -13.04 19.00 10.20
N SER A 288 -13.55 17.85 10.67
CA SER A 288 -14.74 17.79 11.55
C SER A 288 -14.53 18.60 12.82
N TYR A 289 -13.35 18.50 13.43
CA TYR A 289 -13.01 19.32 14.61
C TYR A 289 -13.02 20.82 14.29
N LEU A 290 -12.41 21.23 13.17
CA LEU A 290 -12.39 22.62 12.74
C LEU A 290 -13.77 23.13 12.29
N TYR A 291 -14.62 22.27 11.79
CA TYR A 291 -16.01 22.60 11.42
C TYR A 291 -16.88 22.91 12.64
N GLU A 292 -16.69 22.18 13.73
CA GLU A 292 -17.37 22.43 15.02
C GLU A 292 -16.83 23.69 15.72
N HIS A 293 -15.56 24.09 15.45
CA HIS A 293 -14.89 25.22 16.09
C HIS A 293 -14.52 26.27 15.05
N LYS A 294 -15.47 27.11 14.68
CA LYS A 294 -15.36 28.07 13.55
C LYS A 294 -14.32 29.18 13.75
N ASP A 295 -13.95 29.44 14.97
CA ASP A 295 -12.94 30.43 15.38
C ASP A 295 -11.49 29.92 15.25
N LEU A 296 -11.32 28.60 15.10
CA LEU A 296 -10.00 27.98 14.99
C LEU A 296 -9.47 28.00 13.55
N SER A 297 -8.15 28.08 13.42
CA SER A 297 -7.41 28.00 12.16
C SER A 297 -6.36 26.89 12.21
N ILE A 298 -5.88 26.44 11.04
CA ILE A 298 -4.86 25.39 10.93
C ILE A 298 -3.65 25.87 10.14
N SER A 299 -2.45 25.53 10.62
CA SER A 299 -1.18 25.74 9.93
C SER A 299 -0.53 24.39 9.65
N ILE A 300 -0.33 24.07 8.37
CA ILE A 300 0.18 22.78 7.87
C ILE A 300 1.64 22.94 7.46
N LYS A 301 2.51 22.02 7.86
CA LYS A 301 3.95 22.07 7.62
C LYS A 301 4.43 20.76 7.02
N GLY A 302 5.02 20.81 5.82
CA GLY A 302 5.57 19.64 5.14
C GLY A 302 7.08 19.50 5.35
N TYR A 303 7.57 18.28 5.50
CA TYR A 303 8.98 17.95 5.65
C TYR A 303 9.37 16.76 4.76
N THR A 304 10.65 16.70 4.37
CA THR A 304 11.29 15.56 3.72
C THR A 304 12.45 15.04 4.56
N ASP A 305 13.03 13.93 4.17
CA ASP A 305 14.39 13.61 4.57
C ASP A 305 15.42 14.47 3.78
N THR A 306 16.71 14.18 3.95
CA THR A 306 17.80 14.91 3.29
C THR A 306 18.25 14.29 1.98
N VAL A 307 17.60 13.25 1.48
CA VAL A 307 17.93 12.65 0.18
C VAL A 307 17.43 13.55 -0.94
N GLY A 308 18.30 13.86 -1.92
CA GLY A 308 18.02 14.77 -3.02
C GLY A 308 18.46 16.22 -2.78
N SER A 309 18.21 17.10 -3.76
CA SER A 309 18.62 18.51 -3.64
C SER A 309 17.71 19.29 -2.69
N GLU A 310 18.27 20.30 -2.01
CA GLU A 310 17.50 21.17 -1.11
C GLU A 310 16.31 21.86 -1.83
N LYS A 311 16.54 22.34 -3.05
CA LYS A 311 15.51 22.97 -3.89
C LYS A 311 14.36 21.99 -4.18
N TYR A 312 14.69 20.77 -4.54
CA TYR A 312 13.71 19.72 -4.80
C TYR A 312 12.89 19.37 -3.54
N ASN A 313 13.57 19.10 -2.43
CA ASN A 313 12.94 18.76 -1.15
C ASN A 313 12.05 19.90 -0.63
N ARG A 314 12.47 21.16 -0.81
CA ARG A 314 11.64 22.31 -0.50
C ARG A 314 10.34 22.32 -1.30
N SER A 315 10.44 22.12 -2.62
CA SER A 315 9.27 22.07 -3.51
C SER A 315 8.36 20.88 -3.20
N LEU A 316 8.91 19.67 -2.94
CA LEU A 316 8.12 18.48 -2.62
C LEU A 316 7.34 18.67 -1.31
N SER A 317 8.02 19.16 -0.27
CA SER A 317 7.37 19.40 1.04
C SER A 317 6.28 20.46 0.97
N GLU A 318 6.48 21.51 0.15
CA GLU A 318 5.46 22.54 -0.12
C GLU A 318 4.24 21.94 -0.81
N ARG A 319 4.43 21.14 -1.88
CA ARG A 319 3.32 20.47 -2.57
C ARG A 319 2.55 19.53 -1.65
N ARG A 320 3.22 18.83 -0.74
CA ARG A 320 2.59 17.93 0.24
C ARG A 320 1.74 18.70 1.25
N ALA A 321 2.28 19.74 1.84
CA ALA A 321 1.51 20.59 2.75
C ALA A 321 0.30 21.22 2.05
N LYS A 322 0.48 21.66 0.80
CA LYS A 322 -0.59 22.20 -0.04
C LYS A 322 -1.68 21.19 -0.34
N ALA A 323 -1.34 19.91 -0.61
CA ALA A 323 -2.33 18.89 -0.90
C ALA A 323 -3.25 18.60 0.29
N VAL A 324 -2.74 18.63 1.53
CA VAL A 324 -3.56 18.55 2.75
C VAL A 324 -4.46 19.79 2.85
N ALA A 325 -3.92 20.98 2.61
CA ALA A 325 -4.70 22.22 2.62
C ALA A 325 -5.82 22.20 1.56
N ASP A 326 -5.50 21.82 0.32
CA ASP A 326 -6.47 21.71 -0.78
C ASP A 326 -7.59 20.69 -0.46
N TYR A 327 -7.27 19.62 0.27
CA TYR A 327 -8.28 18.66 0.71
C TYR A 327 -9.24 19.25 1.75
N LEU A 328 -8.71 19.94 2.76
CA LEU A 328 -9.54 20.64 3.75
C LEU A 328 -10.43 21.72 3.11
N LEU A 329 -9.91 22.46 2.12
CA LEU A 329 -10.68 23.45 1.36
C LEU A 329 -11.81 22.77 0.53
N ARG A 330 -11.57 21.61 -0.08
CA ARG A 330 -12.62 20.85 -0.78
C ARG A 330 -13.71 20.34 0.15
N LEU A 331 -13.37 20.00 1.40
CA LEU A 331 -14.35 19.65 2.43
C LEU A 331 -15.18 20.85 2.92
N GLY A 332 -14.81 22.09 2.52
CA GLY A 332 -15.55 23.30 2.85
C GLY A 332 -14.92 24.16 3.94
N LEU A 333 -13.66 23.91 4.35
CA LEU A 333 -12.96 24.80 5.28
C LEU A 333 -12.61 26.13 4.59
N GLU A 334 -12.88 27.24 5.27
CA GLU A 334 -12.64 28.57 4.72
C GLU A 334 -11.16 28.87 4.49
N LYS A 335 -10.81 29.50 3.36
CA LYS A 335 -9.44 29.73 2.93
C LYS A 335 -8.61 30.57 3.92
N ASN A 336 -9.23 31.51 4.59
CA ASN A 336 -8.61 32.37 5.62
C ASN A 336 -8.20 31.62 6.88
N ARG A 337 -8.74 30.41 7.07
CA ARG A 337 -8.47 29.54 8.21
C ARG A 337 -7.38 28.49 7.95
N VAL A 338 -6.81 28.42 6.73
CA VAL A 338 -5.81 27.44 6.34
C VAL A 338 -4.54 28.12 5.87
N THR A 339 -3.40 27.71 6.43
CA THR A 339 -2.08 28.10 5.94
C THR A 339 -1.21 26.86 5.76
N TRP A 340 -0.27 26.89 4.80
CA TRP A 340 0.65 25.79 4.57
C TRP A 340 2.04 26.29 4.20
N GLN A 341 3.06 25.46 4.50
CA GLN A 341 4.44 25.75 4.18
C GLN A 341 5.28 24.48 4.11
N GLY A 342 6.18 24.37 3.13
CA GLY A 342 7.18 23.32 3.03
C GLY A 342 8.51 23.75 3.65
N TYR A 343 9.18 22.84 4.34
CA TYR A 343 10.47 23.06 4.99
C TYR A 343 11.62 22.24 4.39
N GLY A 344 11.32 21.34 3.44
CA GLY A 344 12.31 20.42 2.88
C GLY A 344 12.90 19.51 3.96
N GLY A 345 14.16 19.17 3.84
CA GLY A 345 14.91 18.37 4.82
C GLY A 345 15.31 19.12 6.10
N LYS A 346 14.82 20.34 6.30
CA LYS A 346 15.12 21.13 7.52
C LYS A 346 14.31 20.59 8.72
N ARG A 347 14.89 20.70 9.93
CA ARG A 347 14.28 20.26 11.20
C ARG A 347 13.98 18.75 11.23
N PRO A 348 14.97 17.87 11.04
CA PRO A 348 14.79 16.45 11.19
C PRO A 348 14.42 16.09 12.64
N ILE A 349 13.51 15.14 12.82
CA ILE A 349 13.13 14.59 14.15
C ILE A 349 13.80 13.25 14.44
N ALA A 350 14.54 12.71 13.46
CA ALA A 350 15.29 11.47 13.57
C ALA A 350 16.56 11.53 12.68
N SER A 351 17.47 10.60 12.86
CA SER A 351 18.71 10.53 12.08
C SER A 351 18.41 10.22 10.59
N ASN A 352 18.91 11.04 9.67
CA ASN A 352 18.83 10.77 8.23
C ASN A 352 19.78 9.66 7.74
N ALA A 353 20.70 9.18 8.60
CA ALA A 353 21.60 8.09 8.25
C ALA A 353 20.86 6.73 8.15
N THR A 354 19.76 6.55 8.88
CA THR A 354 18.99 5.32 8.88
C THR A 354 17.72 5.44 8.04
N ALA A 355 17.27 4.35 7.37
CA ALA A 355 16.02 4.31 6.63
C ALA A 355 14.81 4.63 7.53
N GLN A 356 14.79 4.09 8.74
CA GLN A 356 13.73 4.36 9.73
C GLN A 356 13.71 5.84 10.16
N GLY A 357 14.86 6.46 10.34
CA GLY A 357 14.94 7.88 10.67
C GLY A 357 14.49 8.75 9.52
N ARG A 358 14.87 8.43 8.27
CA ARG A 358 14.37 9.12 7.08
C ARG A 358 12.85 8.99 6.95
N LYS A 359 12.27 7.80 7.20
CA LYS A 359 10.81 7.59 7.21
C LYS A 359 10.12 8.53 8.21
N ARG A 360 10.66 8.71 9.40
CA ARG A 360 10.13 9.66 10.40
C ARG A 360 10.28 11.12 10.00
N ASN A 361 11.31 11.46 9.23
CA ASN A 361 11.54 12.83 8.75
C ASN A 361 10.59 13.22 7.61
N ARG A 362 10.17 12.26 6.77
CA ARG A 362 9.13 12.47 5.74
C ARG A 362 7.74 12.52 6.37
N ARG A 363 7.35 13.68 6.84
CA ARG A 363 6.10 13.90 7.58
C ARG A 363 5.38 15.18 7.20
N VAL A 364 4.12 15.26 7.56
CA VAL A 364 3.37 16.49 7.60
C VAL A 364 2.90 16.75 9.03
N GLU A 365 3.20 17.92 9.53
CA GLU A 365 2.75 18.41 10.82
C GLU A 365 1.63 19.42 10.64
N PHE A 366 0.78 19.56 11.66
CA PHE A 366 -0.17 20.65 11.73
C PHE A 366 -0.25 21.23 13.14
N VAL A 367 -0.68 22.48 13.20
CA VAL A 367 -0.96 23.21 14.43
C VAL A 367 -2.34 23.84 14.29
N ILE A 368 -3.24 23.57 15.23
CA ILE A 368 -4.53 24.25 15.35
C ILE A 368 -4.35 25.44 16.28
N ARG A 369 -4.81 26.60 15.84
CA ARG A 369 -4.65 27.86 16.56
C ARG A 369 -5.99 28.47 16.89
N GLY A 370 -6.10 29.02 18.07
CA GLY A 370 -7.19 29.88 18.48
C GLY A 370 -7.27 31.18 17.69
N PRO A 371 -8.34 31.98 17.90
CA PRO A 371 -8.44 33.31 17.31
C PRO A 371 -7.23 34.13 17.71
N LYS A 372 -6.74 34.91 16.76
CA LYS A 372 -5.70 35.92 17.12
C LYS A 372 -6.33 36.95 18.04
N PRO A 373 -5.65 37.33 19.15
CA PRO A 373 -6.12 38.37 20.05
C PRO A 373 -6.25 39.71 19.32
#